data_727b38c93fd3e65e3e244afb9660194e
#
_entry.id   727b38c93fd3e65e3e244afb9660194e
#
_cell.length_a   1.000
_cell.length_b   1.000
_cell.length_c   1.000
_cell.angle_alpha   90.00
_cell.angle_beta   90.00
_cell.angle_gamma   90.00
#
_symmetry.space_group_name_H-M   'P 1'
#
loop_
_entity.id
_entity.type
_entity.pdbx_description
1 polymer ?
#
loop_
_entity_poly.entity_id
_entity_poly.type
_entity_poly.pdbx_seq_one_letter_code
_entity_poly.pdbx_strand_id
1 'polypeptide(L)'
;MLIQPLDREALRRQFSSATPFPFVTIDNFLDPRFAEEVARAYPSYELATRQGRTFKTVNEKKKIQITDAERFPEPVRKLNEALAAPSLLSELSYITGVPKMLADPELRGGGIHITGPGGRLDVHVDFNYFDDKQLYRRANLIVYLNPRWEKTWGGQLQLWDREVTRCQHEFEPLFNRCVIFETSDTGFHGVRPVSEEAPCPRQSFAVYYYTLEAPPAYAGVHDSIFRARPDEKVKGYLLMPAEAMGRKLGYGARRIKGGIKRLLGVSRGRRLLQKY
;
A
#
# COMPACT_ATOMS: atom_id res chain seq x y z
N MET A 1 -16.21 13.53 -14.56
CA MET A 1 -15.14 12.50 -14.52
C MET A 1 -14.48 12.64 -13.15
N LEU A 2 -14.22 11.55 -12.43
CA LEU A 2 -13.65 11.64 -11.05
C LEU A 2 -12.13 11.78 -11.05
N ILE A 3 -11.46 11.28 -12.09
CA ILE A 3 -10.02 11.39 -12.30
C ILE A 3 -9.78 12.36 -13.45
N GLN A 4 -8.81 13.25 -13.33
CA GLN A 4 -8.45 14.21 -14.38
C GLN A 4 -7.90 13.48 -15.61
N PRO A 5 -8.04 14.06 -16.82
CA PRO A 5 -7.43 13.53 -18.03
C PRO A 5 -5.92 13.36 -17.85
N LEU A 6 -5.38 12.21 -18.21
CA LEU A 6 -3.97 11.88 -18.08
C LEU A 6 -3.26 12.09 -19.44
N ASP A 7 -2.14 12.83 -19.43
CA ASP A 7 -1.19 12.80 -20.56
C ASP A 7 -0.39 11.50 -20.49
N ARG A 8 -0.98 10.42 -20.95
CA ARG A 8 -0.42 9.08 -20.85
C ARG A 8 0.94 8.93 -21.56
N GLU A 9 1.20 9.72 -22.62
CA GLU A 9 2.46 9.70 -23.35
C GLU A 9 3.58 10.32 -22.50
N ALA A 10 3.33 11.48 -21.90
CA ALA A 10 4.28 12.10 -21.00
C ALA A 10 4.52 11.25 -19.75
N LEU A 11 3.44 10.72 -19.14
CA LEU A 11 3.52 9.87 -17.96
C LEU A 11 4.27 8.56 -18.23
N ARG A 12 4.07 7.94 -19.41
CA ARG A 12 4.82 6.76 -19.83
C ARG A 12 6.32 7.03 -19.94
N ARG A 13 6.70 8.14 -20.58
CA ARG A 13 8.11 8.54 -20.67
C ARG A 13 8.71 8.76 -19.28
N GLN A 14 8.02 9.48 -18.39
CA GLN A 14 8.47 9.71 -17.02
C GLN A 14 8.62 8.39 -16.26
N PHE A 15 7.60 7.54 -16.28
CA PHE A 15 7.61 6.25 -15.59
C PHE A 15 8.76 5.36 -16.03
N SER A 16 8.95 5.19 -17.34
CA SER A 16 9.97 4.27 -17.89
C SER A 16 11.40 4.75 -17.70
N SER A 17 11.62 6.06 -17.59
CA SER A 17 12.98 6.65 -17.42
C SER A 17 13.35 6.90 -15.96
N ALA A 18 12.40 6.73 -15.04
CA ALA A 18 12.62 7.01 -13.62
C ALA A 18 13.58 6.01 -12.96
N THR A 19 14.38 6.50 -12.04
CA THR A 19 15.31 5.73 -11.21
C THR A 19 14.98 5.98 -9.73
N PRO A 20 15.20 5.06 -8.80
CA PRO A 20 15.92 3.77 -8.90
C PRO A 20 15.12 2.62 -9.50
N PHE A 21 13.85 2.79 -9.72
CA PHE A 21 12.91 1.90 -10.40
C PHE A 21 11.78 2.74 -11.00
N PRO A 22 10.95 2.21 -11.92
CA PRO A 22 9.89 2.96 -12.57
C PRO A 22 8.89 3.58 -11.59
N PHE A 23 8.68 4.89 -11.68
CA PHE A 23 7.64 5.62 -10.95
C PHE A 23 7.21 6.89 -11.68
N VAL A 24 6.07 7.44 -11.28
CA VAL A 24 5.60 8.75 -11.71
C VAL A 24 4.76 9.41 -10.62
N THR A 25 4.79 10.74 -10.56
CA THR A 25 3.93 11.54 -9.69
C THR A 25 2.98 12.38 -10.53
N ILE A 26 1.74 12.50 -10.07
CA ILE A 26 0.69 13.27 -10.74
C ILE A 26 0.05 14.16 -9.70
N ASP A 27 0.24 15.47 -9.81
CA ASP A 27 -0.46 16.44 -8.98
C ASP A 27 -1.85 16.73 -9.58
N ASN A 28 -2.82 17.07 -8.74
CA ASN A 28 -4.22 17.28 -9.12
C ASN A 28 -4.81 16.07 -9.86
N PHE A 29 -4.55 14.87 -9.35
CA PHE A 29 -4.94 13.62 -9.98
C PHE A 29 -6.47 13.43 -10.08
N LEU A 30 -7.20 13.77 -9.02
CA LEU A 30 -8.66 13.72 -8.99
C LEU A 30 -9.24 15.07 -9.40
N ASP A 31 -10.50 15.07 -9.86
CA ASP A 31 -11.28 16.29 -9.93
C ASP A 31 -11.20 17.03 -8.59
N PRO A 32 -10.91 18.35 -8.57
CA PRO A 32 -10.69 19.09 -7.33
C PRO A 32 -11.85 18.99 -6.33
N ARG A 33 -13.09 19.08 -6.80
CA ARG A 33 -14.29 18.99 -5.95
C ARG A 33 -14.43 17.59 -5.36
N PHE A 34 -14.19 16.58 -6.19
CA PHE A 34 -14.24 15.21 -5.74
C PHE A 34 -13.12 14.90 -4.73
N ALA A 35 -11.90 15.40 -4.96
CA ALA A 35 -10.80 15.25 -4.00
C ALA A 35 -11.15 15.85 -2.63
N GLU A 36 -11.79 17.04 -2.60
CA GLU A 36 -12.26 17.66 -1.37
C GLU A 36 -13.38 16.86 -0.69
N GLU A 37 -14.32 16.30 -1.47
CA GLU A 37 -15.38 15.43 -0.93
C GLU A 37 -14.79 14.19 -0.26
N VAL A 38 -13.83 13.54 -0.92
CA VAL A 38 -13.12 12.38 -0.38
C VAL A 38 -12.36 12.75 0.89
N ALA A 39 -11.60 13.84 0.89
CA ALA A 39 -10.82 14.26 2.06
C ALA A 39 -11.72 14.61 3.26
N ARG A 40 -12.84 15.30 3.04
CA ARG A 40 -13.82 15.61 4.09
C ARG A 40 -14.52 14.37 4.67
N ALA A 41 -14.72 13.35 3.83
CA ALA A 41 -15.34 12.09 4.24
C ALA A 41 -14.35 11.12 4.90
N TYR A 42 -13.04 11.42 4.85
CA TYR A 42 -12.03 10.53 5.41
C TYR A 42 -12.24 10.35 6.93
N PRO A 43 -12.15 9.12 7.46
CA PRO A 43 -12.37 8.89 8.87
C PRO A 43 -11.31 9.59 9.72
N SER A 44 -11.70 10.09 10.89
CA SER A 44 -10.73 10.57 11.87
C SER A 44 -9.81 9.43 12.33
N TYR A 45 -8.64 9.78 12.88
CA TYR A 45 -7.69 8.79 13.40
C TYR A 45 -8.34 7.87 14.46
N GLU A 46 -9.19 8.44 15.32
CA GLU A 46 -9.89 7.73 16.36
C GLU A 46 -10.93 6.74 15.78
N LEU A 47 -11.76 7.20 14.83
CA LEU A 47 -12.74 6.36 14.16
C LEU A 47 -12.07 5.22 13.41
N ALA A 48 -11.01 5.52 12.66
CA ALA A 48 -10.23 4.53 11.93
C ALA A 48 -9.59 3.49 12.86
N THR A 49 -9.14 3.89 14.06
CA THR A 49 -8.60 2.94 15.07
C THR A 49 -9.64 1.92 15.51
N ARG A 50 -10.91 2.31 15.57
CA ARG A 50 -12.02 1.40 15.94
C ARG A 50 -12.44 0.48 14.79
N GLN A 51 -12.30 0.94 13.55
CA GLN A 51 -12.80 0.23 12.37
C GLN A 51 -11.73 -0.62 11.66
N GLY A 52 -10.47 -0.23 11.79
CA GLY A 52 -9.36 -0.78 11.02
C GLY A 52 -8.36 -1.59 11.85
N ARG A 53 -7.36 -2.10 11.16
CA ARG A 53 -6.20 -2.74 11.76
C ARG A 53 -5.16 -1.70 12.13
N THR A 54 -4.79 -1.64 13.42
CA THR A 54 -3.67 -0.83 13.90
C THR A 54 -2.38 -1.63 13.90
N PHE A 55 -1.32 -1.06 13.35
CA PHE A 55 0.02 -1.67 13.33
C PHE A 55 0.86 -1.18 14.51
N LYS A 56 1.45 -2.14 15.24
CA LYS A 56 2.28 -1.94 16.43
C LYS A 56 3.50 -2.86 16.38
N THR A 57 4.20 -2.85 15.25
CA THR A 57 5.38 -3.70 15.01
C THR A 57 6.65 -2.84 15.01
N VAL A 58 7.82 -3.48 14.94
CA VAL A 58 9.10 -2.78 14.78
C VAL A 58 9.09 -1.96 13.47
N ASN A 59 8.54 -2.54 12.40
CA ASN A 59 8.59 -1.98 11.05
C ASN A 59 7.43 -1.04 10.72
N GLU A 60 6.29 -1.18 11.42
CA GLU A 60 5.09 -0.37 11.20
C GLU A 60 4.53 0.09 12.55
N LYS A 61 4.43 1.39 12.74
CA LYS A 61 3.97 1.98 14.01
C LYS A 61 2.94 3.06 13.77
N LYS A 62 1.90 3.11 14.61
CA LYS A 62 0.83 4.11 14.59
C LYS A 62 0.17 4.26 13.18
N LYS A 63 0.25 3.24 12.36
CA LYS A 63 -0.46 3.14 11.08
C LYS A 63 -1.76 2.40 11.29
N ILE A 64 -2.83 2.90 10.70
CA ILE A 64 -4.14 2.27 10.65
C ILE A 64 -4.48 1.98 9.20
N GLN A 65 -5.09 0.83 8.95
CA GLN A 65 -5.51 0.39 7.64
C GLN A 65 -6.94 -0.12 7.69
N ILE A 66 -7.79 0.33 6.76
CA ILE A 66 -9.13 -0.19 6.54
C ILE A 66 -9.20 -0.70 5.10
N THR A 67 -9.41 -2.01 4.94
CA THR A 67 -9.47 -2.69 3.62
C THR A 67 -10.88 -3.10 3.23
N ASP A 68 -11.80 -3.10 4.19
CA ASP A 68 -13.19 -3.45 3.98
C ASP A 68 -13.94 -2.29 3.30
N ALA A 69 -14.17 -2.43 2.00
CA ALA A 69 -14.81 -1.39 1.19
C ALA A 69 -16.26 -1.06 1.63
N GLU A 70 -16.95 -1.99 2.30
CA GLU A 70 -18.30 -1.73 2.84
C GLU A 70 -18.28 -0.73 3.99
N ARG A 71 -17.15 -0.57 4.65
CA ARG A 71 -16.94 0.43 5.71
C ARG A 71 -16.48 1.79 5.20
N PHE A 72 -16.24 1.91 3.90
CA PHE A 72 -15.81 3.18 3.34
C PHE A 72 -16.98 4.17 3.30
N PRO A 73 -16.77 5.44 3.70
CA PRO A 73 -17.70 6.50 3.37
C PRO A 73 -17.95 6.56 1.86
N GLU A 74 -19.13 7.00 1.48
CA GLU A 74 -19.56 6.98 0.06
C GLU A 74 -18.56 7.64 -0.90
N PRO A 75 -17.96 8.82 -0.64
CA PRO A 75 -16.94 9.38 -1.54
C PRO A 75 -15.68 8.52 -1.64
N VAL A 76 -15.26 7.87 -0.53
CA VAL A 76 -14.08 6.98 -0.53
C VAL A 76 -14.37 5.69 -1.29
N ARG A 77 -15.60 5.17 -1.21
CA ARG A 77 -16.02 4.02 -2.02
C ARG A 77 -16.02 4.36 -3.51
N LYS A 78 -16.54 5.52 -3.90
CA LYS A 78 -16.45 6.01 -5.29
C LYS A 78 -15.01 6.16 -5.77
N LEU A 79 -14.09 6.61 -4.90
CA LEU A 79 -12.67 6.64 -5.22
C LEU A 79 -12.15 5.23 -5.51
N ASN A 80 -12.44 4.27 -4.65
CA ASN A 80 -12.05 2.87 -4.85
C ASN A 80 -12.57 2.31 -6.19
N GLU A 81 -13.83 2.55 -6.50
CA GLU A 81 -14.46 2.13 -7.76
C GLU A 81 -13.80 2.80 -8.98
N ALA A 82 -13.50 4.11 -8.89
CA ALA A 82 -12.82 4.83 -9.96
C ALA A 82 -11.40 4.30 -10.19
N LEU A 83 -10.67 3.94 -9.12
CA LEU A 83 -9.32 3.37 -9.21
C LEU A 83 -9.33 1.91 -9.73
N ALA A 84 -10.44 1.21 -9.65
CA ALA A 84 -10.64 -0.13 -10.22
C ALA A 84 -11.29 -0.12 -11.62
N ALA A 85 -11.67 1.05 -12.14
CA ALA A 85 -12.39 1.16 -13.38
C ALA A 85 -11.56 0.68 -14.59
N PRO A 86 -12.15 -0.04 -15.56
CA PRO A 86 -11.45 -0.52 -16.76
C PRO A 86 -10.75 0.58 -17.54
N SER A 87 -11.32 1.80 -17.57
CA SER A 87 -10.71 2.96 -18.22
C SER A 87 -9.37 3.33 -17.59
N LEU A 88 -9.29 3.39 -16.25
CA LEU A 88 -8.02 3.67 -15.56
C LEU A 88 -7.03 2.51 -15.72
N LEU A 89 -7.51 1.26 -15.62
CA LEU A 89 -6.64 0.09 -15.83
C LEU A 89 -6.00 0.09 -17.22
N SER A 90 -6.72 0.53 -18.25
CA SER A 90 -6.18 0.72 -19.61
C SER A 90 -5.09 1.79 -19.64
N GLU A 91 -5.34 2.96 -19.03
CA GLU A 91 -4.34 4.03 -18.92
C GLU A 91 -3.08 3.57 -18.15
N LEU A 92 -3.26 2.91 -17.02
CA LEU A 92 -2.15 2.38 -16.22
C LEU A 92 -1.36 1.32 -16.98
N SER A 93 -2.03 0.42 -17.69
CA SER A 93 -1.36 -0.58 -18.55
C SER A 93 -0.49 0.10 -19.61
N TYR A 94 -0.98 1.18 -20.19
CA TYR A 94 -0.22 1.95 -21.18
C TYR A 94 0.97 2.69 -20.54
N ILE A 95 0.72 3.42 -19.43
CA ILE A 95 1.75 4.22 -18.75
C ILE A 95 2.89 3.33 -18.23
N THR A 96 2.56 2.21 -17.61
CA THR A 96 3.55 1.32 -16.98
C THR A 96 4.18 0.33 -17.96
N GLY A 97 3.58 0.12 -19.13
CA GLY A 97 3.98 -0.92 -20.06
C GLY A 97 3.61 -2.34 -19.61
N VAL A 98 2.85 -2.48 -18.51
CA VAL A 98 2.39 -3.77 -18.00
C VAL A 98 1.01 -4.08 -18.58
N PRO A 99 0.88 -5.06 -19.48
CA PRO A 99 -0.39 -5.37 -20.11
C PRO A 99 -1.36 -6.05 -19.13
N LYS A 100 -2.67 -5.95 -19.43
CA LYS A 100 -3.73 -6.68 -18.74
C LYS A 100 -3.74 -6.51 -17.23
N MET A 101 -3.52 -5.28 -16.76
CA MET A 101 -3.59 -4.97 -15.34
C MET A 101 -4.98 -5.27 -14.77
N LEU A 102 -5.01 -5.81 -13.57
CA LEU A 102 -6.19 -6.12 -12.79
C LEU A 102 -6.16 -5.30 -11.51
N ALA A 103 -7.33 -4.80 -11.10
CA ALA A 103 -7.49 -4.17 -9.80
C ALA A 103 -7.42 -5.20 -8.66
N ASP A 104 -7.06 -4.75 -7.46
CA ASP A 104 -7.09 -5.58 -6.25
C ASP A 104 -8.55 -5.86 -5.83
N PRO A 105 -9.00 -7.11 -5.86
CA PRO A 105 -10.40 -7.43 -5.54
C PRO A 105 -10.71 -7.33 -4.03
N GLU A 106 -9.69 -7.34 -3.17
CA GLU A 106 -9.85 -7.40 -1.71
C GLU A 106 -9.08 -6.30 -0.97
N LEU A 107 -8.44 -5.39 -1.69
CA LEU A 107 -7.58 -4.34 -1.13
C LEU A 107 -6.54 -4.90 -0.13
N ARG A 108 -5.94 -6.05 -0.44
CA ARG A 108 -4.95 -6.68 0.43
C ARG A 108 -3.74 -5.80 0.65
N GLY A 109 -3.67 -5.17 1.81
CA GLY A 109 -2.62 -4.19 2.13
C GLY A 109 -2.94 -2.77 1.68
N GLY A 110 -3.99 -2.55 0.88
CA GLY A 110 -4.46 -1.27 0.36
C GLY A 110 -5.59 -0.64 1.20
N GLY A 111 -6.42 0.17 0.55
CA GLY A 111 -7.55 0.88 1.14
C GLY A 111 -7.16 2.18 1.85
N ILE A 112 -7.91 2.52 2.91
CA ILE A 112 -7.65 3.70 3.72
C ILE A 112 -6.40 3.47 4.57
N HIS A 113 -5.42 4.34 4.45
CA HIS A 113 -4.24 4.40 5.30
C HIS A 113 -4.19 5.72 6.07
N ILE A 114 -4.08 5.62 7.39
CA ILE A 114 -3.92 6.77 8.27
C ILE A 114 -2.71 6.51 9.19
N THR A 115 -1.74 7.42 9.18
CA THR A 115 -0.55 7.33 10.03
C THR A 115 -0.52 8.51 10.99
N GLY A 116 -0.63 8.23 12.28
CA GLY A 116 -0.62 9.24 13.33
C GLY A 116 0.77 9.84 13.58
N PRO A 117 0.84 10.94 14.35
CA PRO A 117 2.12 11.52 14.79
C PRO A 117 3.02 10.46 15.46
N GLY A 118 4.31 10.47 15.11
CA GLY A 118 5.29 9.44 15.48
C GLY A 118 5.14 8.09 14.77
N GLY A 119 4.20 8.01 13.82
CA GLY A 119 3.98 6.80 13.02
C GLY A 119 4.99 6.67 11.87
N ARG A 120 5.20 5.45 11.41
CA ARG A 120 6.16 5.14 10.34
C ARG A 120 5.83 3.85 9.63
N LEU A 121 6.40 3.72 8.44
CA LEU A 121 6.54 2.45 7.72
C LEU A 121 8.00 2.35 7.26
N ASP A 122 8.69 1.32 7.73
CA ASP A 122 10.10 1.12 7.40
C ASP A 122 10.31 0.79 5.94
N VAL A 123 11.55 0.94 5.48
CA VAL A 123 11.92 0.63 4.10
C VAL A 123 11.72 -0.86 3.83
N HIS A 124 11.04 -1.17 2.73
CA HIS A 124 10.72 -2.55 2.37
C HIS A 124 10.48 -2.68 0.87
N VAL A 125 10.54 -3.91 0.38
CA VAL A 125 9.83 -4.33 -0.83
C VAL A 125 8.53 -5.00 -0.42
N ASP A 126 7.51 -4.84 -1.21
CA ASP A 126 6.20 -5.43 -0.96
C ASP A 126 6.19 -6.94 -1.23
N PHE A 127 5.19 -7.65 -0.68
CA PHE A 127 4.87 -9.00 -1.16
C PHE A 127 4.57 -8.93 -2.66
N ASN A 128 5.02 -9.94 -3.40
CA ASN A 128 4.94 -9.95 -4.87
C ASN A 128 3.86 -10.86 -5.44
N TYR A 129 3.18 -11.66 -4.60
CA TYR A 129 2.19 -12.64 -5.04
C TYR A 129 0.99 -12.74 -4.08
N PHE A 130 -0.21 -12.81 -4.66
CA PHE A 130 -1.46 -13.00 -3.92
C PHE A 130 -1.93 -14.44 -4.10
N ASP A 131 -1.55 -15.34 -3.17
CA ASP A 131 -1.74 -16.79 -3.26
C ASP A 131 -3.19 -17.20 -3.52
N ASP A 132 -4.14 -16.63 -2.77
CA ASP A 132 -5.56 -17.02 -2.85
C ASP A 132 -6.19 -16.71 -4.21
N LYS A 133 -5.61 -15.74 -4.94
CA LYS A 133 -6.11 -15.27 -6.25
C LYS A 133 -5.17 -15.64 -7.39
N GLN A 134 -3.99 -16.15 -7.10
CA GLN A 134 -2.93 -16.44 -8.08
C GLN A 134 -2.56 -15.21 -8.93
N LEU A 135 -2.38 -14.06 -8.28
CA LEU A 135 -2.11 -12.78 -8.91
C LEU A 135 -0.71 -12.28 -8.56
N TYR A 136 0.02 -11.81 -9.57
CA TYR A 136 1.34 -11.19 -9.42
C TYR A 136 1.18 -9.67 -9.24
N ARG A 137 1.71 -9.12 -8.17
CA ARG A 137 1.66 -7.68 -7.91
C ARG A 137 2.63 -6.93 -8.83
N ARG A 138 2.16 -5.87 -9.47
CA ARG A 138 2.90 -5.15 -10.50
C ARG A 138 3.11 -3.68 -10.22
N ALA A 139 2.15 -3.01 -9.63
CA ALA A 139 2.26 -1.60 -9.35
C ALA A 139 1.46 -1.19 -8.11
N ASN A 140 1.94 -0.14 -7.47
CA ASN A 140 1.25 0.58 -6.40
C ASN A 140 0.77 1.93 -6.93
N LEU A 141 -0.42 2.33 -6.51
CA LEU A 141 -0.94 3.68 -6.69
C LEU A 141 -1.37 4.21 -5.34
N ILE A 142 -0.85 5.38 -4.96
CA ILE A 142 -1.17 6.04 -3.68
C ILE A 142 -1.70 7.44 -3.98
N VAL A 143 -2.91 7.75 -3.51
CA VAL A 143 -3.49 9.10 -3.55
C VAL A 143 -3.42 9.71 -2.16
N TYR A 144 -2.89 10.92 -2.05
CA TYR A 144 -2.80 11.65 -0.79
C TYR A 144 -3.99 12.61 -0.61
N LEU A 145 -4.52 12.63 0.61
CA LEU A 145 -5.77 13.32 0.94
C LEU A 145 -5.58 14.26 2.14
N ASN A 146 -4.39 14.85 2.28
CA ASN A 146 -4.07 15.79 3.34
C ASN A 146 -4.34 17.23 2.87
N PRO A 147 -5.41 17.91 3.32
CA PRO A 147 -5.73 19.26 2.84
C PRO A 147 -4.60 20.28 3.03
N ARG A 148 -3.81 20.08 4.07
CA ARG A 148 -2.58 20.82 4.35
C ARG A 148 -1.51 19.87 4.83
N TRP A 149 -0.31 19.99 4.31
CA TRP A 149 0.86 19.25 4.78
C TRP A 149 2.12 20.09 4.66
N GLU A 150 2.95 20.07 5.70
CA GLU A 150 4.23 20.75 5.71
C GLU A 150 5.37 19.74 5.69
N LYS A 151 6.42 20.06 4.96
CA LYS A 151 7.58 19.16 4.79
C LYS A 151 8.21 18.75 6.13
N THR A 152 8.19 19.65 7.11
CA THR A 152 8.71 19.44 8.46
C THR A 152 7.93 18.39 9.25
N TRP A 153 6.68 18.11 8.88
CA TRP A 153 5.85 17.08 9.54
C TRP A 153 6.24 15.65 9.15
N GLY A 154 7.21 15.47 8.24
CA GLY A 154 7.63 14.14 7.82
C GLY A 154 6.60 13.44 6.94
N GLY A 155 6.51 12.12 7.01
CA GLY A 155 5.50 11.33 6.29
C GLY A 155 5.72 11.20 4.78
N GLN A 156 6.87 11.66 4.25
CA GLN A 156 7.21 11.53 2.83
C GLN A 156 7.30 10.04 2.44
N LEU A 157 6.78 9.70 1.26
CA LEU A 157 7.12 8.44 0.61
C LEU A 157 8.57 8.53 0.13
N GLN A 158 9.35 7.53 0.50
CA GLN A 158 10.76 7.42 0.15
C GLN A 158 10.96 6.29 -0.85
N LEU A 159 11.70 6.55 -1.94
CA LEU A 159 12.20 5.52 -2.84
C LEU A 159 13.72 5.41 -2.66
N TRP A 160 14.19 4.19 -2.49
CA TRP A 160 15.57 3.88 -2.13
C TRP A 160 16.28 3.10 -3.23
N ASP A 161 17.61 3.18 -3.27
CA ASP A 161 18.40 2.28 -4.08
C ASP A 161 18.23 0.82 -3.63
N ARG A 162 18.64 -0.11 -4.48
CA ARG A 162 18.53 -1.55 -4.27
C ARG A 162 19.16 -2.03 -2.95
N GLU A 163 20.26 -1.43 -2.53
CA GLU A 163 21.01 -1.78 -1.32
C GLU A 163 20.49 -1.09 -0.06
N VAL A 164 19.56 -0.13 -0.20
CA VAL A 164 19.03 0.74 0.88
C VAL A 164 20.16 1.54 1.53
N THR A 165 21.07 2.06 0.71
CA THR A 165 22.18 2.92 1.17
C THR A 165 21.85 4.39 1.02
N ARG A 166 21.02 4.75 0.02
CA ARG A 166 20.65 6.13 -0.27
C ARG A 166 19.17 6.24 -0.64
N CYS A 167 18.47 7.16 0.02
CA CYS A 167 17.14 7.60 -0.43
C CYS A 167 17.33 8.44 -1.70
N GLN A 168 16.74 7.99 -2.80
CA GLN A 168 16.85 8.64 -4.11
C GLN A 168 15.79 9.73 -4.29
N HIS A 169 14.57 9.47 -3.80
CA HIS A 169 13.44 10.39 -3.89
C HIS A 169 12.61 10.42 -2.61
N GLU A 170 12.08 11.59 -2.30
CA GLU A 170 11.08 11.81 -1.26
C GLU A 170 9.91 12.59 -1.83
N PHE A 171 8.70 12.07 -1.65
CA PHE A 171 7.45 12.71 -2.09
C PHE A 171 6.63 13.13 -0.88
N GLU A 172 6.41 14.43 -0.76
CA GLU A 172 5.50 14.98 0.24
C GLU A 172 4.08 14.48 -0.03
N PRO A 173 3.34 14.09 1.03
CA PRO A 173 1.97 13.61 0.89
C PRO A 173 0.97 14.76 0.67
N LEU A 174 1.19 15.55 -0.38
CA LEU A 174 0.40 16.73 -0.70
C LEU A 174 -1.01 16.34 -1.14
N PHE A 175 -1.97 17.24 -0.87
CA PHE A 175 -3.35 17.05 -1.26
C PHE A 175 -3.50 16.79 -2.75
N ASN A 176 -4.29 15.77 -3.10
CA ASN A 176 -4.60 15.36 -4.46
C ASN A 176 -3.38 15.00 -5.32
N ARG A 177 -2.25 14.64 -4.67
CA ARG A 177 -1.09 14.04 -5.35
C ARG A 177 -1.27 12.54 -5.43
N CYS A 178 -1.00 11.98 -6.61
CA CYS A 178 -0.92 10.55 -6.86
C CYS A 178 0.54 10.16 -7.11
N VAL A 179 0.98 9.04 -6.54
CA VAL A 179 2.27 8.42 -6.87
C VAL A 179 2.00 7.00 -7.32
N ILE A 180 2.52 6.67 -8.50
CA ILE A 180 2.46 5.33 -9.08
C ILE A 180 3.89 4.81 -9.18
N PHE A 181 4.15 3.60 -8.71
CA PHE A 181 5.47 2.99 -8.81
C PHE A 181 5.39 1.48 -9.01
N GLU A 182 6.40 0.94 -9.68
CA GLU A 182 6.53 -0.47 -9.96
C GLU A 182 6.78 -1.27 -8.67
N THR A 183 6.13 -2.42 -8.55
CA THR A 183 6.44 -3.41 -7.51
C THR A 183 7.41 -4.44 -8.08
N SER A 184 8.60 -4.51 -7.50
CA SER A 184 9.64 -5.48 -7.86
C SER A 184 10.44 -5.89 -6.62
N ASP A 185 11.27 -6.94 -6.76
CA ASP A 185 12.12 -7.44 -5.66
C ASP A 185 13.23 -6.44 -5.25
N THR A 186 13.36 -5.33 -6.00
CA THR A 186 14.35 -4.27 -5.77
C THR A 186 13.71 -2.90 -5.55
N GLY A 187 12.39 -2.80 -5.63
CA GLY A 187 11.62 -1.56 -5.47
C GLY A 187 11.49 -1.15 -4.01
N PHE A 188 12.63 -0.88 -3.33
CA PHE A 188 12.65 -0.51 -1.92
C PHE A 188 12.03 0.87 -1.70
N HIS A 189 11.01 0.90 -0.87
CA HIS A 189 10.31 2.13 -0.50
C HIS A 189 9.87 2.10 0.97
N GLY A 190 9.54 3.26 1.51
CA GLY A 190 9.09 3.39 2.88
C GLY A 190 8.41 4.73 3.13
N VAL A 191 7.95 4.96 4.34
CA VAL A 191 7.40 6.25 4.77
C VAL A 191 8.29 6.80 5.87
N ARG A 192 8.81 8.01 5.63
CA ARG A 192 9.54 8.76 6.65
C ARG A 192 8.67 8.90 7.90
N PRO A 193 9.22 8.79 9.10
CA PRO A 193 8.44 9.00 10.32
C PRO A 193 7.68 10.32 10.26
N VAL A 194 6.39 10.27 10.63
CA VAL A 194 5.59 11.48 10.85
C VAL A 194 6.08 12.09 12.16
N SER A 195 6.36 13.39 12.17
CA SER A 195 6.78 14.11 13.38
C SER A 195 5.76 13.92 14.52
N GLU A 196 6.24 13.80 15.75
CA GLU A 196 5.34 13.82 16.92
C GLU A 196 4.60 15.16 17.05
N GLU A 197 5.17 16.23 16.46
CA GLU A 197 4.61 17.60 16.45
C GLU A 197 3.63 17.83 15.29
N ALA A 198 3.43 16.85 14.40
CA ALA A 198 2.47 17.01 13.32
C ALA A 198 1.05 17.20 13.88
N PRO A 199 0.33 18.28 13.49
CA PRO A 199 -0.97 18.61 14.08
C PRO A 199 -2.10 17.67 13.64
N CYS A 200 -1.85 16.87 12.62
CA CYS A 200 -2.84 15.96 12.04
C CYS A 200 -2.18 14.66 11.56
N PRO A 201 -2.93 13.57 11.46
CA PRO A 201 -2.44 12.32 10.88
C PRO A 201 -2.26 12.46 9.35
N ARG A 202 -1.28 11.73 8.81
CA ARG A 202 -1.10 11.56 7.37
C ARG A 202 -2.15 10.63 6.80
N GLN A 203 -2.84 11.07 5.77
CA GLN A 203 -3.94 10.36 5.11
C GLN A 203 -3.58 10.00 3.67
N SER A 204 -3.82 8.75 3.27
CA SER A 204 -3.67 8.30 1.89
C SER A 204 -4.60 7.13 1.59
N PHE A 205 -4.99 7.01 0.33
CA PHE A 205 -5.67 5.83 -0.20
C PHE A 205 -4.69 5.08 -1.10
N ALA A 206 -4.52 3.79 -0.87
CA ALA A 206 -3.59 2.96 -1.62
C ALA A 206 -4.32 1.81 -2.31
N VAL A 207 -4.00 1.58 -3.57
CA VAL A 207 -4.45 0.40 -4.33
C VAL A 207 -3.26 -0.26 -5.02
N TYR A 208 -3.40 -1.54 -5.26
CA TYR A 208 -2.39 -2.35 -5.91
C TYR A 208 -2.96 -2.98 -7.16
N TYR A 209 -2.10 -3.12 -8.17
CA TYR A 209 -2.47 -3.68 -9.44
C TYR A 209 -1.68 -4.94 -9.72
N TYR A 210 -2.33 -5.88 -10.35
CA TYR A 210 -1.85 -7.24 -10.52
C TYR A 210 -1.93 -7.69 -11.98
N THR A 211 -1.28 -8.81 -12.29
CA THR A 211 -1.44 -9.57 -13.54
C THR A 211 -1.58 -11.06 -13.22
N LEU A 212 -2.18 -11.81 -14.14
CA LEU A 212 -2.20 -13.29 -14.08
C LEU A 212 -0.83 -13.87 -14.45
N GLU A 213 -0.11 -13.20 -15.34
CA GLU A 213 1.22 -13.61 -15.78
C GLU A 213 2.30 -13.06 -14.86
N ALA A 214 3.30 -13.87 -14.54
CA ALA A 214 4.46 -13.45 -13.78
C ALA A 214 5.25 -12.35 -14.48
N PRO A 215 5.88 -11.40 -13.76
CA PRO A 215 6.80 -10.45 -14.37
C PRO A 215 8.04 -11.17 -14.94
N PRO A 216 8.69 -10.62 -15.99
CA PRO A 216 9.83 -11.28 -16.65
C PRO A 216 10.98 -11.64 -15.70
N ALA A 217 11.23 -10.82 -14.68
CA ALA A 217 12.30 -11.02 -13.70
C ALA A 217 11.81 -11.67 -12.38
N TYR A 218 10.75 -12.48 -12.45
CA TYR A 218 10.19 -13.10 -11.26
C TYR A 218 11.12 -14.15 -10.65
N ALA A 219 11.59 -13.92 -9.43
CA ALA A 219 12.52 -14.81 -8.74
C ALA A 219 11.85 -15.80 -7.75
N GLY A 220 10.53 -15.75 -7.64
CA GLY A 220 9.74 -16.59 -6.73
C GLY A 220 8.89 -15.77 -5.76
N VAL A 221 8.02 -16.46 -5.02
CA VAL A 221 7.10 -15.82 -4.05
C VAL A 221 7.86 -15.36 -2.81
N HIS A 222 7.60 -14.14 -2.39
CA HIS A 222 8.05 -13.64 -1.09
C HIS A 222 7.02 -12.71 -0.44
N ASP A 223 7.04 -12.67 0.89
CA ASP A 223 6.36 -11.67 1.70
C ASP A 223 7.13 -10.34 1.66
N SER A 224 6.55 -9.27 2.23
CA SER A 224 7.25 -7.99 2.37
C SER A 224 8.57 -8.17 3.12
N ILE A 225 9.66 -7.68 2.51
CA ILE A 225 11.02 -7.77 3.04
C ILE A 225 11.44 -6.38 3.54
N PHE A 226 11.67 -6.25 4.82
CA PHE A 226 12.05 -5.00 5.46
C PHE A 226 13.57 -4.87 5.59
N ARG A 227 14.05 -3.63 5.42
CA ARG A 227 15.44 -3.24 5.66
C ARG A 227 15.49 -1.99 6.54
N ALA A 228 16.47 -1.91 7.44
CA ALA A 228 16.72 -0.72 8.23
C ALA A 228 17.36 0.38 7.36
N ARG A 229 17.07 1.64 7.70
CA ARG A 229 17.80 2.77 7.11
C ARG A 229 19.26 2.75 7.57
N PRO A 230 20.19 3.39 6.85
CA PRO A 230 21.63 3.37 7.20
C PRO A 230 21.96 3.89 8.61
N ASP A 231 21.15 4.81 9.12
CA ASP A 231 21.26 5.40 10.46
C ASP A 231 20.62 4.55 11.58
N GLU A 232 19.82 3.52 11.22
CA GLU A 232 19.09 2.67 12.16
C GLU A 232 19.83 1.33 12.46
N LYS A 233 21.14 1.37 12.73
CA LYS A 233 21.99 0.16 12.87
C LYS A 233 21.47 -0.84 13.92
N VAL A 234 21.12 -0.37 15.12
CA VAL A 234 20.60 -1.24 16.20
C VAL A 234 19.32 -1.95 15.77
N LYS A 235 18.43 -1.21 15.10
CA LYS A 235 17.18 -1.76 14.58
C LYS A 235 17.44 -2.83 13.51
N GLY A 236 18.36 -2.56 12.58
CA GLY A 236 18.71 -3.49 11.52
C GLY A 236 19.37 -4.78 12.03
N TYR A 237 20.30 -4.68 12.98
CA TYR A 237 21.04 -5.84 13.46
C TYR A 237 20.34 -6.65 14.54
N LEU A 238 19.46 -6.05 15.36
CA LEU A 238 18.85 -6.72 16.52
C LEU A 238 17.32 -6.83 16.40
N LEU A 239 16.62 -5.71 16.19
CA LEU A 239 15.16 -5.70 16.32
C LEU A 239 14.44 -6.35 15.12
N MET A 240 14.84 -6.03 13.90
CA MET A 240 14.23 -6.59 12.69
C MET A 240 14.45 -8.11 12.55
N PRO A 241 15.67 -8.65 12.77
CA PRO A 241 15.88 -10.09 12.77
C PRO A 241 15.07 -10.83 13.85
N ALA A 242 15.00 -10.28 15.07
CA ALA A 242 14.20 -10.86 16.15
C ALA A 242 12.71 -10.91 15.80
N GLU A 243 12.15 -9.83 15.22
CA GLU A 243 10.76 -9.81 14.75
C GLU A 243 10.52 -10.77 13.60
N ALA A 244 11.46 -10.86 12.63
CA ALA A 244 11.36 -11.80 11.51
C ALA A 244 11.34 -13.26 11.99
N MET A 245 12.17 -13.59 12.98
CA MET A 245 12.20 -14.91 13.61
C MET A 245 10.89 -15.19 14.36
N GLY A 246 10.37 -14.23 15.12
CA GLY A 246 9.08 -14.34 15.81
C GLY A 246 7.90 -14.59 14.86
N ARG A 247 7.91 -13.92 13.69
CA ARG A 247 6.89 -14.15 12.64
C ARG A 247 6.99 -15.58 12.07
N LYS A 248 8.18 -16.07 11.74
CA LYS A 248 8.38 -17.45 11.24
C LYS A 248 7.90 -18.50 12.24
N LEU A 249 8.21 -18.34 13.52
CA LEU A 249 7.73 -19.22 14.58
C LEU A 249 6.20 -19.17 14.75
N GLY A 250 5.61 -17.98 14.69
CA GLY A 250 4.16 -17.81 14.75
C GLY A 250 3.43 -18.40 13.54
N TYR A 251 4.01 -18.33 12.34
CA TYR A 251 3.50 -19.01 11.14
C TYR A 251 3.56 -20.52 11.26
N GLY A 252 4.69 -21.06 11.75
CA GLY A 252 4.86 -22.49 12.02
C GLY A 252 3.80 -23.02 13.00
N ALA A 253 3.58 -22.32 14.11
CA ALA A 253 2.59 -22.69 15.10
C ALA A 253 1.13 -22.63 14.55
N ARG A 254 0.80 -21.67 13.69
CA ARG A 254 -0.52 -21.58 13.04
C ARG A 254 -0.73 -22.70 12.03
N ARG A 255 0.30 -23.06 11.25
CA ARG A 255 0.25 -24.19 10.31
C ARG A 255 0.04 -25.51 11.03
N ILE A 256 0.73 -25.74 12.14
CA ILE A 256 0.55 -26.93 12.98
C ILE A 256 -0.84 -26.97 13.58
N LYS A 257 -1.37 -25.85 14.13
CA LYS A 257 -2.76 -25.77 14.62
C LYS A 257 -3.80 -25.99 13.51
N GLY A 258 -3.54 -25.48 12.32
CA GLY A 258 -4.41 -25.70 11.14
C GLY A 258 -4.40 -27.15 10.66
N GLY A 259 -3.23 -27.78 10.65
CA GLY A 259 -3.05 -29.22 10.33
C GLY A 259 -3.74 -30.13 11.35
N ILE A 260 -3.59 -29.83 12.64
CA ILE A 260 -4.26 -30.58 13.72
C ILE A 260 -5.79 -30.44 13.64
N LYS A 261 -6.32 -29.23 13.37
CA LYS A 261 -7.76 -29.02 13.15
C LYS A 261 -8.31 -29.80 11.95
N ARG A 262 -7.55 -29.92 10.85
CA ARG A 262 -7.93 -30.75 9.70
C ARG A 262 -7.92 -32.24 10.03
N LEU A 263 -6.91 -32.72 10.78
CA LEU A 263 -6.80 -34.10 11.21
C LEU A 263 -7.89 -34.51 12.23
N LEU A 264 -8.30 -33.57 13.08
CA LEU A 264 -9.34 -33.82 14.10
C LEU A 264 -10.79 -33.58 13.58
N GLY A 265 -11.00 -33.35 12.29
CA GLY A 265 -12.33 -33.29 11.68
C GLY A 265 -13.21 -32.13 12.14
N VAL A 266 -12.65 -31.09 12.78
CA VAL A 266 -13.40 -29.90 13.21
C VAL A 266 -13.67 -29.00 12.00
N SER A 267 -14.61 -29.42 11.13
CA SER A 267 -15.18 -28.55 10.13
C SER A 267 -16.22 -27.66 10.80
N ARG A 268 -16.06 -26.32 10.67
CA ARG A 268 -17.15 -25.39 10.94
C ARG A 268 -18.29 -25.72 9.98
N GLY A 269 -19.37 -26.29 10.52
CA GLY A 269 -20.60 -26.56 9.79
C GLY A 269 -21.07 -25.31 9.07
N ARG A 270 -21.14 -25.36 7.73
CA ARG A 270 -21.95 -24.44 6.94
C ARG A 270 -23.41 -24.62 7.40
N ARG A 271 -23.95 -23.67 8.13
CA ARG A 271 -25.41 -23.54 8.26
C ARG A 271 -25.92 -23.14 6.87
N LEU A 272 -26.41 -24.12 6.17
CA LEU A 272 -27.36 -23.93 5.09
C LEU A 272 -28.63 -23.32 5.69
N LEU A 273 -28.85 -22.05 5.50
CA LEU A 273 -30.18 -21.47 5.59
C LEU A 273 -30.88 -21.74 4.26
N GLN A 274 -31.61 -22.88 4.23
CA GLN A 274 -32.68 -23.11 3.29
C GLN A 274 -33.95 -22.55 3.92
N LYS A 275 -34.77 -21.87 3.07
CA LYS A 275 -36.22 -21.54 3.21
C LYS A 275 -36.54 -20.25 3.97
N TYR A 276 -37.33 -19.36 3.44
CA TYR A 276 -38.49 -19.32 2.52
C TYR A 276 -38.51 -18.00 1.79
#